data_d41332cea025b7d89c1bafa94b165456
#
_entry.id   d41332cea025b7d89c1bafa94b165456
#
_cell.length_a   1.000
_cell.length_b   1.000
_cell.length_c   1.000
_cell.angle_alpha   90.00
_cell.angle_beta   90.00
_cell.angle_gamma   90.00
#
_symmetry.space_group_name_H-M   'P 1'
#
loop_
_entity.id
_entity.type
_entity.pdbx_description
1 polymer ?
#
loop_
_entity_poly.entity_id
_entity_poly.type
_entity_poly.pdbx_seq_one_letter_code
_entity_poly.pdbx_strand_id
1 'polypeptide(L)'
;MKKLTIAILVFACSLLASSAYGQQFDAAFGVGTISSSSGTITNGLYFPSDRGGAYPAFSADILLHRRIGFEGEISWRASQDLYGGSQPYRPVFYSFNALWAPKLSKNFTAELLAGIGGEDVRFYGLVNCSNFFGCTNYSSSNHFMGDFGAGLRAYIWHNVFVRPEVRLYLINNNLEFSSNTVVRYGGSLGYSFGGR
;
A
#
# COMPACT_ATOMS: atom_id res chain seq x y z
N MET A 1 -10.16 -15.50 26.13
CA MET A 1 -9.62 -14.69 25.04
C MET A 1 -8.13 -14.36 25.20
N LYS A 2 -7.64 -13.84 26.34
CA LYS A 2 -6.20 -13.51 26.54
C LYS A 2 -5.21 -14.66 26.29
N LYS A 3 -5.56 -15.91 26.67
CA LYS A 3 -4.67 -17.07 26.46
C LYS A 3 -4.53 -17.46 24.98
N LEU A 4 -5.59 -17.28 24.17
CA LEU A 4 -5.55 -17.54 22.74
C LEU A 4 -4.69 -16.51 22.01
N THR A 5 -4.78 -15.24 22.40
CA THR A 5 -3.95 -14.16 21.83
C THR A 5 -2.45 -14.38 22.08
N ILE A 6 -2.10 -14.82 23.31
CA ILE A 6 -0.71 -15.13 23.66
C ILE A 6 -0.22 -16.35 22.86
N ALA A 7 -1.04 -17.38 22.68
CA ALA A 7 -0.68 -18.57 21.90
C ALA A 7 -0.43 -18.23 20.43
N ILE A 8 -1.26 -17.37 19.83
CA ILE A 8 -1.08 -16.88 18.45
C ILE A 8 0.19 -16.05 18.34
N LEU A 9 0.46 -15.18 19.32
CA LEU A 9 1.67 -14.35 19.32
C LEU A 9 2.95 -15.21 19.44
N VAL A 10 2.96 -16.20 20.32
CA VAL A 10 4.07 -17.14 20.49
C VAL A 10 4.26 -18.01 19.26
N PHE A 11 3.18 -18.47 18.63
CA PHE A 11 3.24 -19.23 17.39
C PHE A 11 3.78 -18.39 16.23
N ALA A 12 3.33 -17.14 16.09
CA ALA A 12 3.87 -16.20 15.10
C ALA A 12 5.36 -15.92 15.34
N CYS A 13 5.80 -15.71 16.59
CA CYS A 13 7.21 -15.53 16.93
C CYS A 13 8.05 -16.79 16.67
N SER A 14 7.51 -17.98 16.89
CA SER A 14 8.24 -19.25 16.62
C SER A 14 8.39 -19.52 15.12
N LEU A 15 7.43 -19.14 14.29
CA LEU A 15 7.55 -19.22 12.83
C LEU A 15 8.61 -18.24 12.29
N LEU A 16 8.78 -17.10 12.92
CA LEU A 16 9.82 -16.13 12.57
C LEU A 16 11.22 -16.59 13.00
N ALA A 17 11.32 -17.35 14.09
CA ALA A 17 12.61 -17.82 14.61
C ALA A 17 13.19 -19.04 13.85
N SER A 18 12.36 -19.86 13.20
CA SER A 18 12.80 -21.09 12.53
C SER A 18 13.37 -20.90 11.12
N SER A 19 13.35 -19.68 10.57
CA SER A 19 13.69 -19.41 9.17
C SER A 19 14.99 -18.64 8.95
N ALA A 20 15.89 -18.63 9.91
CA ALA A 20 17.07 -17.74 9.93
C ALA A 20 18.15 -18.00 8.85
N TYR A 21 18.02 -19.02 8.03
CA TYR A 21 19.03 -19.33 7.01
C TYR A 21 18.54 -18.96 5.60
N GLY A 22 18.85 -17.72 5.17
CA GLY A 22 18.68 -17.29 3.78
C GLY A 22 17.45 -16.44 3.48
N GLN A 23 16.65 -16.10 4.47
CA GLN A 23 15.52 -15.17 4.33
C GLN A 23 15.92 -13.76 4.76
N GLN A 24 15.50 -12.78 3.99
CA GLN A 24 15.64 -11.36 4.30
C GLN A 24 14.24 -10.80 4.55
N PHE A 25 14.08 -10.10 5.66
CA PHE A 25 12.88 -9.33 5.96
C PHE A 25 13.20 -7.85 5.87
N ASP A 26 12.38 -7.10 5.17
CA ASP A 26 12.55 -5.65 5.02
C ASP A 26 11.30 -4.93 5.50
N ALA A 27 11.48 -3.78 6.10
CA ALA A 27 10.40 -2.87 6.43
C ALA A 27 10.75 -1.48 5.90
N ALA A 28 9.79 -0.82 5.27
CA ALA A 28 9.99 0.51 4.73
C ALA A 28 8.79 1.43 5.02
N PHE A 29 9.09 2.70 5.21
CA PHE A 29 8.11 3.77 5.31
C PHE A 29 8.46 4.85 4.30
N GLY A 30 7.43 5.34 3.59
CA GLY A 30 7.63 6.31 2.52
C GLY A 30 6.47 7.26 2.35
N VAL A 31 6.61 8.10 1.36
CA VAL A 31 5.56 9.01 0.91
C VAL A 31 5.54 9.07 -0.60
N GLY A 32 4.35 9.18 -1.15
CA GLY A 32 4.14 9.33 -2.58
C GLY A 32 3.04 10.33 -2.89
N THR A 33 2.77 10.47 -4.16
CA THR A 33 1.62 11.21 -4.71
C THR A 33 0.96 10.39 -5.79
N ILE A 34 -0.31 10.66 -6.04
CA ILE A 34 -1.10 9.94 -7.04
C ILE A 34 -1.34 10.81 -8.27
N SER A 35 -1.32 10.15 -9.43
CA SER A 35 -1.77 10.70 -10.70
C SER A 35 -2.82 9.77 -11.29
N SER A 36 -3.96 10.33 -11.68
CA SER A 36 -5.02 9.65 -12.42
C SER A 36 -5.55 10.57 -13.51
N SER A 37 -6.42 10.06 -14.38
CA SER A 37 -7.08 10.87 -15.42
C SER A 37 -7.86 12.02 -14.79
N SER A 38 -7.95 13.12 -15.52
CA SER A 38 -8.75 14.29 -15.10
C SER A 38 -10.21 13.92 -14.90
N GLY A 39 -10.92 14.63 -14.02
CA GLY A 39 -12.34 14.45 -13.83
C GLY A 39 -13.13 14.61 -15.15
N THR A 40 -14.18 13.84 -15.30
CA THR A 40 -15.02 13.80 -16.51
C THR A 40 -16.47 14.07 -16.17
N ILE A 41 -17.22 14.59 -17.17
CA ILE A 41 -18.68 14.69 -17.10
C ILE A 41 -19.27 13.64 -18.03
N THR A 42 -20.03 12.70 -17.47
CA THR A 42 -20.71 11.66 -18.24
C THR A 42 -22.20 11.69 -17.88
N ASN A 43 -23.07 11.81 -18.88
CA ASN A 43 -24.53 11.89 -18.70
C ASN A 43 -24.98 12.99 -17.70
N GLY A 44 -24.28 14.13 -17.67
CA GLY A 44 -24.58 15.24 -16.74
C GLY A 44 -24.08 15.03 -15.30
N LEU A 45 -23.45 13.91 -14.99
CA LEU A 45 -22.81 13.63 -13.69
C LEU A 45 -21.32 13.92 -13.77
N TYR A 46 -20.81 14.64 -12.79
CA TYR A 46 -19.37 14.91 -12.65
C TYR A 46 -18.71 13.82 -11.82
N PHE A 47 -17.71 13.16 -12.41
CA PHE A 47 -16.84 12.21 -11.74
C PHE A 47 -15.50 12.89 -11.46
N PRO A 48 -15.15 13.11 -10.19
CA PRO A 48 -13.89 13.74 -9.84
C PRO A 48 -12.70 12.82 -10.14
N SER A 49 -11.51 13.40 -10.18
CA SER A 49 -10.25 12.67 -10.29
C SER A 49 -9.68 12.42 -8.90
N ASP A 50 -9.21 11.20 -8.62
CA ASP A 50 -8.35 10.95 -7.47
C ASP A 50 -6.90 11.27 -7.84
N ARG A 51 -6.57 12.57 -7.82
CA ARG A 51 -5.27 13.09 -8.23
C ARG A 51 -4.66 13.97 -7.14
N GLY A 52 -3.33 13.89 -7.01
CA GLY A 52 -2.56 14.71 -6.07
C GLY A 52 -2.67 14.18 -4.63
N GLY A 53 -2.27 15.01 -3.68
CA GLY A 53 -2.18 14.66 -2.27
C GLY A 53 -0.89 13.94 -1.89
N ALA A 54 -0.61 13.92 -0.58
CA ALA A 54 0.47 13.15 0.00
C ALA A 54 -0.07 11.80 0.48
N TYR A 55 0.61 10.71 0.10
CA TYR A 55 0.26 9.34 0.45
C TYR A 55 1.40 8.71 1.24
N PRO A 56 1.39 8.79 2.58
CA PRO A 56 2.22 7.93 3.41
C PRO A 56 1.97 6.47 3.07
N ALA A 57 3.04 5.67 3.09
CA ALA A 57 2.98 4.25 2.82
C ALA A 57 3.88 3.48 3.77
N PHE A 58 3.43 2.31 4.18
CA PHE A 58 4.22 1.34 4.93
C PHE A 58 4.24 0.03 4.16
N SER A 59 5.41 -0.54 3.96
CA SER A 59 5.56 -1.86 3.35
C SER A 59 6.42 -2.78 4.20
N ALA A 60 6.13 -4.07 4.10
CA ALA A 60 6.89 -5.14 4.70
C ALA A 60 7.13 -6.24 3.66
N ASP A 61 8.38 -6.62 3.47
CA ASP A 61 8.80 -7.56 2.43
C ASP A 61 9.47 -8.77 3.05
N ILE A 62 9.18 -9.93 2.50
CA ILE A 62 9.86 -11.20 2.83
C ILE A 62 10.51 -11.73 1.57
N LEU A 63 11.83 -11.74 1.49
CA LEU A 63 12.58 -12.24 0.38
C LEU A 63 13.05 -13.68 0.65
N LEU A 64 12.61 -14.58 -0.22
CA LEU A 64 13.05 -15.96 -0.27
C LEU A 64 14.25 -16.05 -1.24
N HIS A 65 15.30 -16.75 -0.86
CA HIS A 65 16.51 -16.91 -1.70
C HIS A 65 17.07 -15.57 -2.24
N ARG A 66 16.84 -14.46 -1.54
CA ARG A 66 17.34 -13.10 -1.81
C ARG A 66 16.92 -12.49 -3.16
N ARG A 67 15.93 -13.07 -3.86
CA ARG A 67 15.49 -12.55 -5.18
C ARG A 67 14.00 -12.56 -5.40
N ILE A 68 13.30 -13.52 -4.82
CA ILE A 68 11.87 -13.70 -4.99
C ILE A 68 11.25 -13.64 -3.60
N GLY A 69 10.11 -12.99 -3.48
CA GLY A 69 9.45 -12.84 -2.20
C GLY A 69 8.04 -12.33 -2.33
N PHE A 70 7.57 -11.81 -1.23
CA PHE A 70 6.24 -11.20 -1.11
C PHE A 70 6.37 -9.86 -0.42
N GLU A 71 5.51 -8.95 -0.79
CA GLU A 71 5.36 -7.64 -0.16
C GLU A 71 3.91 -7.45 0.28
N GLY A 72 3.72 -6.93 1.49
CA GLY A 72 2.47 -6.32 1.91
C GLY A 72 2.63 -4.82 2.02
N GLU A 73 1.72 -4.04 1.45
CA GLU A 73 1.74 -2.58 1.55
C GLU A 73 0.38 -2.04 1.97
N ILE A 74 0.42 -0.95 2.74
CA ILE A 74 -0.72 -0.08 2.98
C ILE A 74 -0.30 1.37 2.73
N SER A 75 -1.12 2.12 2.00
CA SER A 75 -0.94 3.56 1.80
C SER A 75 -2.27 4.28 1.94
N TRP A 76 -2.23 5.54 2.38
CA TRP A 76 -3.44 6.33 2.59
C TRP A 76 -3.17 7.80 2.28
N ARG A 77 -4.20 8.51 1.91
CA ARG A 77 -4.08 9.96 1.75
C ARG A 77 -3.92 10.63 3.11
N ALA A 78 -2.90 11.46 3.29
CA ALA A 78 -2.58 12.09 4.58
C ALA A 78 -3.69 13.04 5.03
N SER A 79 -4.20 13.87 4.12
CA SER A 79 -5.31 14.79 4.36
C SER A 79 -6.58 14.31 3.66
N GLN A 80 -7.74 14.69 4.18
CA GLN A 80 -9.00 14.55 3.46
C GLN A 80 -9.00 15.50 2.26
N ASP A 81 -9.69 15.08 1.19
CA ASP A 81 -10.01 15.93 0.05
C ASP A 81 -11.54 16.04 -0.10
N LEU A 82 -12.00 16.88 -1.00
CA LEU A 82 -13.42 17.11 -1.21
C LEU A 82 -13.90 16.41 -2.49
N TYR A 83 -14.70 15.38 -2.34
CA TYR A 83 -15.43 14.73 -3.42
C TYR A 83 -16.57 15.64 -3.91
N GLY A 84 -16.57 15.97 -5.19
CA GLY A 84 -17.56 16.87 -5.76
C GLY A 84 -17.58 18.26 -5.13
N GLY A 85 -16.51 18.68 -4.46
CA GLY A 85 -16.35 19.98 -3.83
C GLY A 85 -16.99 20.14 -2.44
N SER A 86 -17.68 19.12 -1.91
CA SER A 86 -18.40 19.25 -0.63
C SER A 86 -18.20 18.07 0.33
N GLN A 87 -18.03 16.85 -0.17
CA GLN A 87 -17.96 15.65 0.66
C GLN A 87 -16.52 15.28 1.00
N PRO A 88 -16.08 15.40 2.27
CA PRO A 88 -14.73 14.98 2.64
C PRO A 88 -14.53 13.48 2.40
N TYR A 89 -13.41 13.10 1.75
CA TYR A 89 -13.07 11.70 1.53
C TYR A 89 -11.59 11.43 1.75
N ARG A 90 -11.26 10.16 1.93
CA ARG A 90 -9.89 9.67 2.06
C ARG A 90 -9.79 8.26 1.49
N PRO A 91 -9.03 8.05 0.41
CA PRO A 91 -8.73 6.71 -0.08
C PRO A 91 -7.62 6.06 0.76
N VAL A 92 -7.76 4.75 0.94
CA VAL A 92 -6.77 3.86 1.55
C VAL A 92 -6.54 2.71 0.59
N PHE A 93 -5.30 2.48 0.21
CA PHE A 93 -4.89 1.37 -0.64
C PHE A 93 -4.18 0.32 0.20
N TYR A 94 -4.45 -0.94 -0.04
CA TYR A 94 -3.73 -2.06 0.56
C TYR A 94 -3.52 -3.14 -0.49
N SER A 95 -2.34 -3.74 -0.51
CA SER A 95 -1.99 -4.76 -1.49
C SER A 95 -1.10 -5.84 -0.92
N PHE A 96 -1.17 -7.00 -1.58
CA PHE A 96 -0.27 -8.12 -1.37
C PHE A 96 0.31 -8.54 -2.73
N ASN A 97 1.64 -8.45 -2.85
CA ASN A 97 2.36 -8.55 -4.10
C ASN A 97 3.38 -9.69 -4.06
N ALA A 98 3.54 -10.37 -5.18
CA ALA A 98 4.75 -11.11 -5.47
C ALA A 98 5.86 -10.10 -5.81
N LEU A 99 7.04 -10.32 -5.26
CA LEU A 99 8.20 -9.46 -5.40
C LEU A 99 9.34 -10.21 -6.09
N TRP A 100 9.88 -9.62 -7.15
CA TRP A 100 11.13 -10.04 -7.76
C TRP A 100 12.18 -8.95 -7.61
N ALA A 101 13.29 -9.27 -6.93
CA ALA A 101 14.31 -8.31 -6.53
C ALA A 101 15.71 -8.70 -7.05
N PRO A 102 16.00 -8.59 -8.36
CA PRO A 102 17.30 -8.91 -8.92
C PRO A 102 18.37 -7.90 -8.47
N LYS A 103 19.51 -8.40 -7.99
CA LYS A 103 20.67 -7.55 -7.67
C LYS A 103 21.30 -7.02 -8.95
N LEU A 104 21.40 -5.70 -9.06
CA LEU A 104 22.13 -5.02 -10.14
C LEU A 104 23.60 -4.81 -9.79
N SER A 105 23.87 -4.49 -8.52
CA SER A 105 25.23 -4.30 -8.02
C SER A 105 25.29 -4.58 -6.50
N LYS A 106 26.44 -4.30 -5.88
CA LYS A 106 26.61 -4.46 -4.43
C LYS A 106 25.61 -3.60 -3.62
N ASN A 107 25.26 -2.43 -4.13
CA ASN A 107 24.43 -1.44 -3.43
C ASN A 107 23.08 -1.22 -4.08
N PHE A 108 22.81 -1.79 -5.26
CA PHE A 108 21.57 -1.57 -6.00
C PHE A 108 20.86 -2.88 -6.28
N THR A 109 19.56 -2.89 -5.99
CA THR A 109 18.64 -4.00 -6.27
C THR A 109 17.42 -3.41 -6.98
N ALA A 110 17.10 -3.90 -8.17
CA ALA A 110 15.83 -3.55 -8.81
C ALA A 110 14.69 -4.33 -8.14
N GLU A 111 13.49 -3.80 -8.21
CA GLU A 111 12.27 -4.45 -7.72
C GLU A 111 11.20 -4.40 -8.79
N LEU A 112 10.54 -5.53 -8.97
CA LEU A 112 9.32 -5.63 -9.75
C LEU A 112 8.26 -6.30 -8.88
N LEU A 113 7.08 -5.73 -8.87
CA LEU A 113 5.95 -6.11 -8.03
C LEU A 113 4.75 -6.40 -8.91
N ALA A 114 4.03 -7.44 -8.60
CA ALA A 114 2.75 -7.73 -9.20
C ALA A 114 1.85 -8.44 -8.18
N GLY A 115 0.64 -7.97 -8.01
CA GLY A 115 -0.26 -8.53 -7.02
C GLY A 115 -1.67 -8.01 -7.07
N ILE A 116 -2.35 -8.21 -5.98
CA ILE A 116 -3.76 -7.87 -5.80
C ILE A 116 -3.96 -7.14 -4.49
N GLY A 117 -5.01 -6.36 -4.42
CA GLY A 117 -5.35 -5.59 -3.23
C GLY A 117 -6.73 -4.97 -3.31
N GLY A 118 -6.90 -3.88 -2.59
CA GLY A 118 -8.13 -3.11 -2.61
C GLY A 118 -7.90 -1.63 -2.34
N GLU A 119 -8.83 -0.85 -2.82
CA GLU A 119 -9.03 0.54 -2.47
C GLU A 119 -10.25 0.64 -1.57
N ASP A 120 -10.11 1.26 -0.40
CA ASP A 120 -11.18 1.63 0.53
C ASP A 120 -11.34 3.15 0.52
N VAL A 121 -12.36 3.64 -0.19
CA VAL A 121 -12.69 5.07 -0.23
C VAL A 121 -13.60 5.40 0.94
N ARG A 122 -13.12 6.18 1.89
CA ARG A 122 -13.86 6.59 3.08
C ARG A 122 -14.44 7.98 2.90
N PHE A 123 -15.77 8.07 2.88
CA PHE A 123 -16.53 9.31 2.83
C PHE A 123 -16.94 9.71 4.25
N TYR A 124 -16.47 10.85 4.71
CA TYR A 124 -16.74 11.34 6.07
C TYR A 124 -18.03 12.16 6.10
N GLY A 125 -18.84 11.90 7.12
CA GLY A 125 -20.15 12.54 7.25
C GLY A 125 -20.70 12.50 8.68
N LEU A 126 -22.00 12.42 8.81
CA LEU A 126 -22.67 12.30 10.10
C LEU A 126 -22.29 10.98 10.78
N VAL A 127 -22.16 11.04 12.11
CA VAL A 127 -21.86 9.85 12.93
C VAL A 127 -23.00 8.83 12.82
N ASN A 128 -22.69 7.63 12.36
CA ASN A 128 -23.57 6.47 12.34
C ASN A 128 -23.17 5.53 13.46
N CYS A 129 -24.12 5.20 14.35
CA CYS A 129 -23.90 4.27 15.45
C CYS A 129 -24.64 2.95 15.20
N SER A 130 -23.93 1.84 15.30
CA SER A 130 -24.45 0.48 15.24
C SER A 130 -24.22 -0.22 16.56
N ASN A 131 -25.22 -1.00 17.02
CA ASN A 131 -25.14 -1.76 18.27
C ASN A 131 -24.02 -2.82 18.29
N PHE A 132 -23.49 -3.22 17.12
CA PHE A 132 -22.47 -4.24 16.96
C PHE A 132 -21.07 -3.69 16.69
N PHE A 133 -20.96 -2.61 15.92
CA PHE A 133 -19.67 -2.07 15.43
C PHE A 133 -19.30 -0.72 16.04
N GLY A 134 -20.11 -0.18 16.96
CA GLY A 134 -19.90 1.12 17.55
C GLY A 134 -20.29 2.26 16.61
N CYS A 135 -19.80 3.48 16.93
CA CYS A 135 -20.06 4.68 16.15
C CYS A 135 -18.96 4.93 15.14
N THR A 136 -19.33 5.12 13.87
CA THR A 136 -18.41 5.55 12.80
C THR A 136 -18.90 6.86 12.22
N ASN A 137 -17.96 7.73 11.81
CA ASN A 137 -18.25 9.00 11.14
C ASN A 137 -17.94 8.95 9.64
N TYR A 138 -17.81 7.75 9.08
CA TYR A 138 -17.57 7.55 7.65
C TYR A 138 -18.37 6.36 7.12
N SER A 139 -18.65 6.42 5.82
CA SER A 139 -19.11 5.29 4.99
C SER A 139 -17.98 4.91 4.07
N SER A 140 -17.75 3.63 3.82
CA SER A 140 -16.68 3.15 2.94
C SER A 140 -17.22 2.47 1.71
N SER A 141 -16.55 2.70 0.58
CA SER A 141 -16.71 1.98 -0.68
C SER A 141 -15.44 1.21 -0.96
N ASN A 142 -15.55 -0.10 -1.18
CA ASN A 142 -14.40 -0.99 -1.35
C ASN A 142 -14.36 -1.53 -2.77
N HIS A 143 -13.20 -1.39 -3.42
CA HIS A 143 -12.95 -1.84 -4.78
C HIS A 143 -11.78 -2.82 -4.81
N PHE A 144 -11.93 -3.90 -5.57
CA PHE A 144 -10.82 -4.80 -5.85
C PHE A 144 -9.81 -4.11 -6.77
N MET A 145 -8.51 -4.38 -6.54
CA MET A 145 -7.43 -3.70 -7.25
C MET A 145 -6.33 -4.69 -7.64
N GLY A 146 -5.83 -4.57 -8.87
CA GLY A 146 -4.53 -5.09 -9.28
C GLY A 146 -3.44 -4.08 -8.99
N ASP A 147 -2.29 -4.51 -8.45
CA ASP A 147 -1.13 -3.66 -8.16
C ASP A 147 0.08 -4.15 -8.96
N PHE A 148 0.70 -3.25 -9.72
CA PHE A 148 1.93 -3.49 -10.46
C PHE A 148 2.92 -2.40 -10.11
N GLY A 149 4.11 -2.78 -9.68
CA GLY A 149 5.11 -1.82 -9.23
C GLY A 149 6.50 -2.08 -9.77
N ALA A 150 7.27 -1.01 -9.86
CA ALA A 150 8.71 -1.05 -10.11
C ALA A 150 9.42 -0.08 -9.19
N GLY A 151 10.56 -0.50 -8.65
CA GLY A 151 11.37 0.28 -7.74
C GLY A 151 12.86 -0.04 -7.85
N LEU A 152 13.64 0.78 -7.18
CA LEU A 152 15.09 0.59 -7.09
C LEU A 152 15.51 0.76 -5.64
N ARG A 153 16.01 -0.30 -4.99
CA ARG A 153 16.65 -0.20 -3.67
C ARG A 153 18.08 0.28 -3.85
N ALA A 154 18.40 1.41 -3.27
CA ALA A 154 19.75 1.90 -3.12
C ALA A 154 20.16 1.84 -1.65
N TYR A 155 21.07 0.91 -1.31
CA TYR A 155 21.59 0.77 0.05
C TYR A 155 22.63 1.86 0.33
N ILE A 156 22.27 2.77 1.25
CA ILE A 156 23.10 3.93 1.61
C ILE A 156 24.02 3.63 2.79
N TRP A 157 23.59 2.78 3.70
CA TRP A 157 24.38 2.39 4.87
C TRP A 157 24.00 0.99 5.34
N HIS A 158 24.94 0.04 5.31
CA HIS A 158 24.74 -1.34 5.73
C HIS A 158 23.38 -1.92 5.28
N ASN A 159 22.39 -1.88 6.16
CA ASN A 159 21.06 -2.44 5.96
C ASN A 159 19.98 -1.35 5.67
N VAL A 160 20.37 -0.09 5.66
CA VAL A 160 19.44 1.04 5.38
C VAL A 160 19.43 1.29 3.87
N PHE A 161 18.24 1.36 3.30
CA PHE A 161 18.07 1.65 1.88
C PHE A 161 17.05 2.76 1.65
N VAL A 162 17.21 3.46 0.54
CA VAL A 162 16.17 4.31 -0.06
C VAL A 162 15.59 3.59 -1.27
N ARG A 163 14.28 3.75 -1.49
CA ARG A 163 13.57 3.08 -2.56
C ARG A 163 12.64 4.08 -3.27
N PRO A 164 13.09 4.73 -4.35
CA PRO A 164 12.17 5.32 -5.31
C PRO A 164 11.36 4.22 -5.99
N GLU A 165 10.05 4.46 -6.14
CA GLU A 165 9.11 3.49 -6.71
C GLU A 165 8.01 4.16 -7.52
N VAL A 166 7.47 3.43 -8.47
CA VAL A 166 6.25 3.74 -9.19
C VAL A 166 5.33 2.54 -9.13
N ARG A 167 4.03 2.78 -8.88
CA ARG A 167 3.00 1.75 -8.82
C ARG A 167 1.83 2.12 -9.71
N LEU A 168 1.32 1.13 -10.40
CA LEU A 168 0.14 1.19 -11.23
C LEU A 168 -0.97 0.39 -10.57
N TYR A 169 -2.02 1.06 -10.16
CA TYR A 169 -3.22 0.47 -9.61
C TYR A 169 -4.30 0.37 -10.68
N LEU A 170 -4.80 -0.84 -10.91
CA LEU A 170 -5.93 -1.12 -11.78
C LEU A 170 -7.13 -1.46 -10.90
N ILE A 171 -8.01 -0.49 -10.70
CA ILE A 171 -9.14 -0.57 -9.77
C ILE A 171 -10.35 -1.07 -10.55
N ASN A 172 -10.97 -2.12 -10.06
CA ASN A 172 -12.14 -2.69 -10.70
C ASN A 172 -13.40 -1.94 -10.28
N ASN A 173 -14.17 -1.50 -11.26
CA ASN A 173 -15.48 -0.87 -11.06
C ASN A 173 -15.44 0.36 -10.11
N ASN A 174 -14.46 1.24 -10.32
CA ASN A 174 -14.36 2.50 -9.60
C ASN A 174 -15.44 3.47 -10.11
N LEU A 175 -16.60 3.42 -9.47
CA LEU A 175 -17.77 4.24 -9.85
C LEU A 175 -17.70 5.66 -9.28
N GLU A 176 -16.86 5.89 -8.30
CA GLU A 176 -16.72 7.17 -7.62
C GLU A 176 -15.82 8.13 -8.39
N PHE A 177 -14.81 7.61 -9.08
CA PHE A 177 -13.82 8.43 -9.77
C PHE A 177 -13.85 8.25 -11.28
N SER A 178 -13.26 9.20 -11.98
CA SER A 178 -13.24 9.26 -13.44
C SER A 178 -12.34 8.21 -14.09
N SER A 179 -11.51 7.49 -13.31
CA SER A 179 -10.53 6.56 -13.83
C SER A 179 -10.42 5.31 -12.98
N ASN A 180 -10.35 4.16 -13.64
CA ASN A 180 -10.01 2.87 -13.04
C ASN A 180 -8.50 2.64 -12.95
N THR A 181 -7.71 3.60 -13.44
CA THR A 181 -6.25 3.51 -13.47
C THR A 181 -5.63 4.64 -12.69
N VAL A 182 -4.82 4.30 -11.71
CA VAL A 182 -4.15 5.26 -10.83
C VAL A 182 -2.66 4.92 -10.79
N VAL A 183 -1.81 5.93 -10.91
CA VAL A 183 -0.36 5.77 -10.79
C VAL A 183 0.13 6.50 -9.57
N ARG A 184 0.82 5.81 -8.68
CA ARG A 184 1.50 6.39 -7.53
C ARG A 184 3.00 6.48 -7.78
N TYR A 185 3.57 7.65 -7.53
CA TYR A 185 5.01 7.89 -7.51
C TYR A 185 5.42 8.19 -6.08
N GLY A 186 6.48 7.54 -5.63
CA GLY A 186 6.90 7.69 -4.26
C GLY A 186 8.37 7.38 -4.01
N GLY A 187 8.74 7.57 -2.77
CA GLY A 187 10.03 7.13 -2.26
C GLY A 187 9.90 6.71 -0.82
N SER A 188 10.62 5.68 -0.43
CA SER A 188 10.62 5.14 0.92
C SER A 188 12.04 4.99 1.47
N LEU A 189 12.15 5.05 2.79
CA LEU A 189 13.32 4.68 3.57
C LEU A 189 13.01 3.37 4.27
N GLY A 190 13.91 2.39 4.12
CA GLY A 190 13.70 1.08 4.70
C GLY A 190 14.94 0.51 5.36
N TYR A 191 14.70 -0.56 6.11
CA TYR A 191 15.72 -1.33 6.81
C TYR A 191 15.56 -2.81 6.51
N SER A 192 16.67 -3.47 6.19
CA SER A 192 16.75 -4.92 5.94
C SER A 192 17.20 -5.67 7.19
N PHE A 193 16.39 -6.61 7.63
CA PHE A 193 16.68 -7.53 8.70
C PHE A 193 17.12 -8.88 8.09
N GLY A 194 18.23 -9.44 8.57
CA GLY A 194 18.84 -10.62 7.97
C GLY A 194 19.91 -10.25 6.93
N GLY A 195 20.75 -11.20 6.59
CA GLY A 195 21.93 -10.94 5.75
C GLY A 195 21.59 -10.55 4.31
N ARG A 196 22.39 -9.67 3.74
CA ARG A 196 22.47 -9.33 2.32
C ARG A 196 22.97 -10.49 1.45
#